data_33066d9ffabc6efe8dadad63714b33a2
#
_entry.id   33066d9ffabc6efe8dadad63714b33a2
#
_cell.length_a   1.000
_cell.length_b   1.000
_cell.length_c   1.000
_cell.angle_alpha   90.00
_cell.angle_beta   90.00
_cell.angle_gamma   90.00
#
_symmetry.space_group_name_H-M   'P 1'
#
loop_
_entity.id
_entity.type
_entity.pdbx_description
1 polymer ?
#
loop_
_entity_poly.entity_id
_entity_poly.type
_entity_poly.pdbx_seq_one_letter_code
_entity_poly.pdbx_strand_id
1 'polypeptide(L)'
;MVLIVTGVFALCERRRIDSYGLPINEAFGGLFWNGVVAGLAVVAFVAAGMLVTGGMRIHGIALRGTDLISSPLLWLVGMLLVGVTEEYFFRGYALQSLWRGAGFWPAALITTALFAVLHLLKPHENAIDIGMIFALGLIICISVRITGSLWWAVG
;
A
#
# COMPACT_ATOMS: atom_id res chain seq x y z
N MET A 1 13.62 2.43 -9.16
CA MET A 1 13.69 1.31 -10.13
C MET A 1 12.30 0.87 -10.60
N VAL A 2 11.34 0.56 -9.71
CA VAL A 2 9.97 0.10 -10.07
C VAL A 2 9.24 1.09 -11.00
N LEU A 3 9.21 2.39 -10.69
CA LEU A 3 8.57 3.41 -11.53
C LEU A 3 9.20 3.52 -12.93
N ILE A 4 10.50 3.28 -13.05
CA ILE A 4 11.19 3.29 -14.35
C ILE A 4 10.74 2.08 -15.17
N VAL A 5 10.71 0.89 -14.57
CA VAL A 5 10.25 -0.34 -15.22
C VAL A 5 8.81 -0.20 -15.68
N THR A 6 7.92 0.28 -14.79
CA THR A 6 6.50 0.50 -15.14
C THR A 6 6.34 1.58 -16.20
N GLY A 7 7.18 2.64 -16.16
CA GLY A 7 7.19 3.68 -17.19
C GLY A 7 7.61 3.14 -18.56
N VAL A 8 8.62 2.26 -18.62
CA VAL A 8 9.04 1.59 -19.86
C VAL A 8 7.90 0.72 -20.42
N PHE A 9 7.23 -0.07 -19.58
CA PHE A 9 6.08 -0.88 -20.02
C PHE A 9 4.91 -0.03 -20.50
N ALA A 10 4.59 1.08 -19.80
CA ALA A 10 3.55 2.02 -20.21
C ALA A 10 3.86 2.63 -21.59
N LEU A 11 5.13 2.97 -21.85
CA LEU A 11 5.58 3.44 -23.17
C LEU A 11 5.44 2.36 -24.24
N CYS A 12 5.80 1.10 -23.94
CA CYS A 12 5.63 -0.03 -24.86
C CYS A 12 4.16 -0.29 -25.18
N GLU A 13 3.27 -0.15 -24.19
CA GLU A 13 1.82 -0.30 -24.37
C GLU A 13 1.14 0.96 -24.95
N ARG A 14 1.89 2.04 -25.18
CA ARG A 14 1.37 3.36 -25.61
C ARG A 14 0.27 3.90 -24.70
N ARG A 15 0.38 3.64 -23.39
CA ARG A 15 -0.59 4.08 -22.38
C ARG A 15 -0.03 5.23 -21.55
N ARG A 16 -0.92 6.08 -21.09
CA ARG A 16 -0.56 7.14 -20.15
C ARG A 16 -0.32 6.52 -18.77
N ILE A 17 0.69 6.99 -18.06
CA ILE A 17 1.06 6.51 -16.72
C ILE A 17 -0.10 6.68 -15.72
N ASP A 18 -0.87 7.77 -15.84
CA ASP A 18 -2.04 8.06 -15.02
C ASP A 18 -3.23 7.09 -15.23
N SER A 19 -3.26 6.37 -16.38
CA SER A 19 -4.33 5.41 -16.72
C SER A 19 -4.27 4.10 -15.92
N TYR A 20 -3.23 3.91 -15.09
CA TYR A 20 -3.10 2.74 -14.22
C TYR A 20 -3.65 2.97 -12.80
N GLY A 21 -4.59 3.90 -12.64
CA GLY A 21 -5.34 4.09 -11.41
C GLY A 21 -4.79 5.16 -10.46
N LEU A 22 -3.83 6.00 -10.91
CA LEU A 22 -3.37 7.18 -10.18
C LEU A 22 -3.62 8.47 -10.98
N PRO A 23 -4.88 8.85 -11.21
CA PRO A 23 -5.19 10.11 -11.88
C PRO A 23 -4.70 11.29 -11.04
N ILE A 24 -3.82 12.12 -11.60
CA ILE A 24 -3.17 13.24 -10.89
C ILE A 24 -4.19 14.28 -10.41
N ASN A 25 -5.27 14.47 -11.15
CA ASN A 25 -6.35 15.39 -10.79
C ASN A 25 -7.15 14.96 -9.54
N GLU A 26 -7.02 13.70 -9.11
CA GLU A 26 -7.63 13.17 -7.89
C GLU A 26 -6.62 13.02 -6.74
N ALA A 27 -5.37 13.45 -6.97
CA ALA A 27 -4.31 13.36 -5.99
C ALA A 27 -4.71 14.08 -4.70
N PHE A 28 -4.53 13.40 -3.57
CA PHE A 28 -4.91 13.91 -2.24
C PHE A 28 -6.39 14.31 -2.11
N GLY A 29 -7.25 13.80 -2.98
CA GLY A 29 -8.70 13.98 -2.94
C GLY A 29 -9.39 13.13 -1.85
N GLY A 30 -10.73 13.08 -1.89
CA GLY A 30 -11.52 12.36 -0.87
C GLY A 30 -11.17 10.89 -0.72
N LEU A 31 -10.82 10.19 -1.81
CA LEU A 31 -10.38 8.78 -1.73
C LEU A 31 -9.09 8.63 -0.92
N PHE A 32 -8.10 9.50 -1.14
CA PHE A 32 -6.86 9.49 -0.36
C PHE A 32 -7.13 9.69 1.13
N TRP A 33 -7.88 10.71 1.50
CA TRP A 33 -8.16 10.98 2.91
C TRP A 33 -9.01 9.90 3.58
N ASN A 34 -9.93 9.28 2.84
CA ASN A 34 -10.67 8.10 3.33
C ASN A 34 -9.73 6.92 3.59
N GLY A 35 -8.71 6.72 2.74
CA GLY A 35 -7.65 5.75 2.96
C GLY A 35 -6.84 6.04 4.22
N VAL A 36 -6.39 7.29 4.39
CA VAL A 36 -5.69 7.74 5.61
C VAL A 36 -6.50 7.43 6.87
N VAL A 37 -7.79 7.78 6.87
CA VAL A 37 -8.68 7.52 8.04
C VAL A 37 -8.82 6.01 8.28
N ALA A 38 -9.03 5.22 7.23
CA ALA A 38 -9.14 3.76 7.35
C ALA A 38 -7.84 3.14 7.88
N GLY A 39 -6.69 3.54 7.33
CA GLY A 39 -5.37 3.08 7.77
C GLY A 39 -5.09 3.44 9.24
N LEU A 40 -5.34 4.69 9.62
CA LEU A 40 -5.20 5.14 11.02
C LEU A 40 -6.12 4.35 11.96
N ALA A 41 -7.35 4.06 11.55
CA ALA A 41 -8.30 3.27 12.35
C ALA A 41 -7.78 1.84 12.56
N VAL A 42 -7.24 1.20 11.53
CA VAL A 42 -6.65 -0.15 11.63
C VAL A 42 -5.42 -0.14 12.56
N VAL A 43 -4.50 0.81 12.38
CA VAL A 43 -3.31 0.92 13.24
C VAL A 43 -3.70 1.20 14.69
N ALA A 44 -4.66 2.10 14.94
CA ALA A 44 -5.14 2.40 16.28
C ALA A 44 -5.80 1.18 16.93
N PHE A 45 -6.59 0.41 16.17
CA PHE A 45 -7.23 -0.82 16.66
C PHE A 45 -6.20 -1.88 17.06
N VAL A 46 -5.20 -2.12 16.20
CA VAL A 46 -4.12 -3.07 16.49
C VAL A 46 -3.30 -2.63 17.70
N ALA A 47 -2.91 -1.35 17.75
CA ALA A 47 -2.15 -0.80 18.87
C ALA A 47 -2.92 -0.90 20.20
N ALA A 48 -4.22 -0.58 20.18
CA ALA A 48 -5.09 -0.74 21.35
C ALA A 48 -5.17 -2.21 21.80
N GLY A 49 -5.33 -3.14 20.87
CA GLY A 49 -5.31 -4.58 21.17
C GLY A 49 -3.99 -5.03 21.81
N MET A 50 -2.86 -4.58 21.27
CA MET A 50 -1.54 -4.90 21.84
C MET A 50 -1.33 -4.29 23.23
N LEU A 51 -1.83 -3.08 23.49
CA LEU A 51 -1.79 -2.44 24.81
C LEU A 51 -2.64 -3.22 25.84
N VAL A 52 -3.86 -3.61 25.47
CA VAL A 52 -4.79 -4.31 26.35
C VAL A 52 -4.26 -5.73 26.70
N THR A 53 -3.68 -6.42 25.72
CA THR A 53 -3.11 -7.77 25.92
C THR A 53 -1.71 -7.76 26.55
N GLY A 54 -1.11 -6.58 26.76
CA GLY A 54 0.24 -6.46 27.31
C GLY A 54 1.36 -6.77 26.30
N GLY A 55 1.02 -6.97 25.03
CA GLY A 55 1.99 -7.18 23.93
C GLY A 55 2.81 -5.92 23.59
N MET A 56 2.31 -4.74 23.97
CA MET A 56 3.01 -3.46 23.83
C MET A 56 2.96 -2.65 25.11
N ARG A 57 4.05 -1.94 25.41
CA ARG A 57 4.12 -0.98 26.54
C ARG A 57 4.70 0.33 26.05
N ILE A 58 4.05 1.44 26.38
CA ILE A 58 4.53 2.78 26.05
C ILE A 58 5.37 3.27 27.21
N HIS A 59 6.67 3.49 26.98
CA HIS A 59 7.62 3.97 27.99
C HIS A 59 7.81 5.51 27.93
N GLY A 60 7.34 6.16 26.87
CA GLY A 60 7.46 7.59 26.64
C GLY A 60 7.94 7.93 25.23
N ILE A 61 8.23 9.19 25.00
CA ILE A 61 8.73 9.70 23.73
C ILE A 61 10.26 9.77 23.82
N ALA A 62 10.95 8.98 22.99
CA ALA A 62 12.43 8.95 22.94
C ALA A 62 13.02 10.12 22.14
N LEU A 63 12.27 10.65 21.17
CA LEU A 63 12.71 11.76 20.31
C LEU A 63 12.75 13.08 21.10
N ARG A 64 13.71 13.94 20.78
CA ARG A 64 13.90 15.23 21.44
C ARG A 64 14.25 16.33 20.44
N GLY A 65 13.96 17.58 20.79
CA GLY A 65 14.31 18.75 19.98
C GLY A 65 13.71 18.69 18.57
N THR A 66 14.51 18.96 17.57
CA THR A 66 14.13 18.97 16.16
C THR A 66 13.67 17.59 15.65
N ASP A 67 14.16 16.50 16.25
CA ASP A 67 13.84 15.14 15.83
C ASP A 67 12.38 14.76 16.08
N LEU A 68 11.70 15.46 17.01
CA LEU A 68 10.25 15.31 17.22
C LEU A 68 9.42 15.61 15.97
N ILE A 69 9.91 16.47 15.09
CA ILE A 69 9.23 16.89 13.87
C ILE A 69 9.88 16.23 12.64
N SER A 70 11.21 16.29 12.56
CA SER A 70 11.93 15.81 11.36
C SER A 70 11.79 14.30 11.14
N SER A 71 11.85 13.50 12.20
CA SER A 71 11.76 12.04 12.05
C SER A 71 10.37 11.57 11.59
N PRO A 72 9.24 11.99 12.22
CA PRO A 72 7.92 11.64 11.71
C PRO A 72 7.65 12.14 10.29
N LEU A 73 8.11 13.34 9.95
CA LEU A 73 7.95 13.89 8.61
C LEU A 73 8.73 13.09 7.57
N LEU A 74 9.97 12.71 7.88
CA LEU A 74 10.79 11.87 6.99
C LEU A 74 10.15 10.49 6.78
N TRP A 75 9.65 9.88 7.85
CA TRP A 75 8.93 8.61 7.77
C TRP A 75 7.63 8.73 6.96
N LEU A 76 6.86 9.79 7.16
CA LEU A 76 5.63 10.04 6.39
C LEU A 76 5.92 10.14 4.90
N VAL A 77 6.92 10.95 4.51
CA VAL A 77 7.31 11.09 3.10
C VAL A 77 7.83 9.76 2.55
N GLY A 78 8.68 9.06 3.32
CA GLY A 78 9.19 7.76 2.92
C GLY A 78 8.09 6.73 2.70
N MET A 79 7.14 6.60 3.63
CA MET A 79 6.02 5.66 3.52
C MET A 79 5.06 6.03 2.38
N LEU A 80 4.81 7.32 2.15
CA LEU A 80 4.00 7.76 1.01
C LEU A 80 4.66 7.37 -0.32
N LEU A 81 5.97 7.56 -0.46
CA LEU A 81 6.70 7.16 -1.66
C LEU A 81 6.69 5.64 -1.87
N VAL A 82 6.87 4.87 -0.79
CA VAL A 82 6.77 3.40 -0.82
C VAL A 82 5.36 2.99 -1.23
N GLY A 83 4.33 3.53 -0.58
CA GLY A 83 2.93 3.24 -0.88
C GLY A 83 2.57 3.54 -2.34
N VAL A 84 2.91 4.73 -2.84
CA VAL A 84 2.70 5.06 -4.26
C VAL A 84 3.41 4.07 -5.18
N THR A 85 4.66 3.73 -4.89
CA THR A 85 5.47 2.88 -5.76
C THR A 85 4.98 1.44 -5.77
N GLU A 86 4.70 0.87 -4.60
CA GLU A 86 4.23 -0.51 -4.47
C GLU A 86 2.81 -0.67 -5.04
N GLU A 87 1.89 0.23 -4.69
CA GLU A 87 0.52 0.15 -5.17
C GLU A 87 0.43 0.38 -6.68
N TYR A 88 1.21 1.30 -7.22
CA TYR A 88 1.27 1.53 -8.66
C TYR A 88 1.77 0.30 -9.41
N PHE A 89 2.78 -0.41 -8.90
CA PHE A 89 3.30 -1.62 -9.55
C PHE A 89 2.33 -2.80 -9.42
N PHE A 90 1.89 -3.12 -8.21
CA PHE A 90 1.10 -4.33 -7.97
C PHE A 90 -0.36 -4.17 -8.38
N ARG A 91 -0.99 -3.07 -8.03
CA ARG A 91 -2.44 -2.84 -8.26
C ARG A 91 -2.71 -1.95 -9.46
N GLY A 92 -1.79 -1.05 -9.78
CA GLY A 92 -1.85 -0.28 -11.01
C GLY A 92 -1.53 -1.16 -12.22
N TYR A 93 -0.29 -1.58 -12.35
CA TYR A 93 0.16 -2.29 -13.55
C TYR A 93 -0.18 -3.78 -13.54
N ALA A 94 0.34 -4.55 -12.57
CA ALA A 94 0.25 -6.01 -12.60
C ALA A 94 -1.20 -6.51 -12.49
N LEU A 95 -1.97 -6.02 -11.52
CA LEU A 95 -3.37 -6.38 -11.35
C LEU A 95 -4.19 -6.06 -12.60
N GLN A 96 -4.09 -4.85 -13.13
CA GLN A 96 -4.90 -4.45 -14.27
C GLN A 96 -4.53 -5.19 -15.57
N SER A 97 -3.25 -5.50 -15.76
CA SER A 97 -2.78 -6.27 -16.92
C SER A 97 -3.29 -7.71 -16.86
N LEU A 98 -3.19 -8.37 -15.71
CA LEU A 98 -3.71 -9.74 -15.52
C LEU A 98 -5.24 -9.77 -15.54
N TRP A 99 -5.90 -8.77 -14.96
CA TRP A 99 -7.36 -8.71 -14.92
C TRP A 99 -7.99 -8.76 -16.32
N ARG A 100 -7.38 -8.09 -17.30
CA ARG A 100 -7.87 -8.09 -18.69
C ARG A 100 -7.81 -9.45 -19.36
N GLY A 101 -6.82 -10.29 -19.00
CA GLY A 101 -6.65 -11.61 -19.61
C GLY A 101 -7.33 -12.74 -18.84
N ALA A 102 -7.23 -12.72 -17.51
CA ALA A 102 -7.63 -13.83 -16.64
C ALA A 102 -8.86 -13.55 -15.77
N GLY A 103 -9.38 -12.30 -15.78
CA GLY A 103 -10.45 -11.87 -14.87
C GLY A 103 -9.91 -11.37 -13.53
N PHE A 104 -10.80 -10.72 -12.74
CA PHE A 104 -10.42 -10.02 -11.51
C PHE A 104 -9.85 -10.96 -10.44
N TRP A 105 -10.55 -12.04 -10.09
CA TRP A 105 -10.17 -12.87 -8.97
C TRP A 105 -8.83 -13.60 -9.15
N PRO A 106 -8.55 -14.24 -10.30
CA PRO A 106 -7.22 -14.78 -10.54
C PRO A 106 -6.12 -13.72 -10.50
N ALA A 107 -6.36 -12.55 -11.07
CA ALA A 107 -5.41 -11.44 -11.05
C ALA A 107 -5.13 -10.95 -9.62
N ALA A 108 -6.18 -10.74 -8.81
CA ALA A 108 -6.06 -10.31 -7.43
C ALA A 108 -5.31 -11.34 -6.58
N LEU A 109 -5.62 -12.62 -6.72
CA LEU A 109 -4.94 -13.68 -5.98
C LEU A 109 -3.46 -13.79 -6.35
N ILE A 110 -3.14 -13.78 -7.64
CA ILE A 110 -1.75 -13.89 -8.12
C ILE A 110 -0.92 -12.68 -7.67
N THR A 111 -1.41 -11.46 -7.89
CA THR A 111 -0.65 -10.25 -7.54
C THR A 111 -0.48 -10.10 -6.04
N THR A 112 -1.50 -10.46 -5.25
CA THR A 112 -1.43 -10.42 -3.79
C THR A 112 -0.51 -11.51 -3.24
N ALA A 113 -0.57 -12.74 -3.78
CA ALA A 113 0.34 -13.80 -3.39
C ALA A 113 1.80 -13.44 -3.69
N LEU A 114 2.07 -12.90 -4.88
CA LEU A 114 3.41 -12.42 -5.24
C LEU A 114 3.88 -11.31 -4.31
N PHE A 115 3.02 -10.36 -3.99
CA PHE A 115 3.32 -9.28 -3.05
C PHE A 115 3.65 -9.82 -1.66
N ALA A 116 2.86 -10.76 -1.12
CA ALA A 116 3.09 -11.38 0.16
C ALA A 116 4.39 -12.21 0.19
N VAL A 117 4.67 -12.99 -0.86
CA VAL A 117 5.90 -13.79 -0.97
C VAL A 117 7.15 -12.91 -1.02
N LEU A 118 7.10 -11.75 -1.68
CA LEU A 118 8.22 -10.81 -1.69
C LEU A 118 8.51 -10.23 -0.31
N HIS A 119 7.53 -10.17 0.58
CA HIS A 119 7.74 -9.76 1.97
C HIS A 119 8.51 -10.80 2.80
N LEU A 120 8.52 -12.08 2.41
CA LEU A 120 9.39 -13.10 3.03
C LEU A 120 10.89 -12.80 2.87
N LEU A 121 11.26 -11.92 1.93
CA LEU A 121 12.64 -11.47 1.79
C LEU A 121 13.05 -10.44 2.84
N LYS A 122 12.10 -9.90 3.59
CA LYS A 122 12.37 -8.99 4.71
C LYS A 122 12.73 -9.81 5.96
N PRO A 123 13.75 -9.41 6.73
CA PRO A 123 14.09 -10.09 7.97
C PRO A 123 12.97 -9.94 9.00
N HIS A 124 12.77 -11.00 9.79
CA HIS A 124 11.81 -11.07 10.90
C HIS A 124 10.31 -11.20 10.52
N GLU A 125 9.96 -11.35 9.25
CA GLU A 125 8.59 -11.69 8.85
C GLU A 125 8.27 -13.16 9.18
N ASN A 126 7.07 -13.41 9.67
CA ASN A 126 6.58 -14.76 10.01
C ASN A 126 5.30 -15.10 9.23
N ALA A 127 4.80 -16.33 9.37
CA ALA A 127 3.64 -16.80 8.62
C ALA A 127 2.34 -15.99 8.90
N ILE A 128 2.21 -15.44 10.11
CA ILE A 128 1.04 -14.61 10.49
C ILE A 128 1.12 -13.28 9.76
N ASP A 129 2.30 -12.65 9.73
CA ASP A 129 2.53 -11.39 9.04
C ASP A 129 2.23 -11.53 7.55
N ILE A 130 2.71 -12.61 6.92
CA ILE A 130 2.43 -12.92 5.51
C ILE A 130 0.93 -13.12 5.26
N GLY A 131 0.24 -13.82 6.15
CA GLY A 131 -1.22 -13.98 6.08
C GLY A 131 -1.96 -12.65 6.17
N MET A 132 -1.52 -11.75 7.05
CA MET A 132 -2.09 -10.40 7.19
C MET A 132 -1.81 -9.53 5.96
N ILE A 133 -0.58 -9.57 5.42
CA ILE A 133 -0.19 -8.87 4.20
C ILE A 133 -1.03 -9.36 3.01
N PHE A 134 -1.26 -10.67 2.92
CA PHE A 134 -2.12 -11.25 1.89
C PHE A 134 -3.57 -10.77 2.02
N ALA A 135 -4.15 -10.82 3.22
CA ALA A 135 -5.52 -10.37 3.48
C ALA A 135 -5.70 -8.88 3.16
N LEU A 136 -4.77 -8.04 3.63
CA LEU A 136 -4.78 -6.61 3.34
C LEU A 136 -4.64 -6.34 1.83
N GLY A 137 -3.74 -7.08 1.17
CA GLY A 137 -3.55 -6.97 -0.27
C GLY A 137 -4.82 -7.28 -1.08
N LEU A 138 -5.63 -8.26 -0.65
CA LEU A 138 -6.93 -8.55 -1.27
C LEU A 138 -7.93 -7.40 -1.05
N ILE A 139 -7.98 -6.83 0.17
CA ILE A 139 -8.84 -5.67 0.46
C ILE A 139 -8.48 -4.50 -0.45
N ILE A 140 -7.18 -4.24 -0.64
CA ILE A 140 -6.71 -3.20 -1.56
C ILE A 140 -7.10 -3.52 -3.01
N CYS A 141 -6.97 -4.75 -3.48
CA CYS A 141 -7.43 -5.13 -4.82
C CYS A 141 -8.94 -4.88 -5.00
N ILE A 142 -9.74 -5.22 -3.99
CA ILE A 142 -11.18 -4.96 -4.00
C ILE A 142 -11.47 -3.46 -4.02
N SER A 143 -10.75 -2.65 -3.23
CA SER A 143 -10.91 -1.20 -3.25
C SER A 143 -10.65 -0.61 -4.64
N VAL A 144 -9.60 -1.06 -5.32
CA VAL A 144 -9.30 -0.66 -6.69
C VAL A 144 -10.40 -1.08 -7.66
N ARG A 145 -10.98 -2.27 -7.49
CA ARG A 145 -12.11 -2.71 -8.30
C ARG A 145 -13.35 -1.84 -8.14
N ILE A 146 -13.63 -1.38 -6.91
CA ILE A 146 -14.81 -0.58 -6.58
C ILE A 146 -14.62 0.87 -6.99
N THR A 147 -13.45 1.45 -6.70
CA THR A 147 -13.19 2.89 -6.88
C THR A 147 -12.59 3.23 -8.24
N GLY A 148 -11.96 2.28 -8.92
CA GLY A 148 -11.17 2.52 -10.12
C GLY A 148 -9.87 3.31 -9.86
N SER A 149 -9.54 3.60 -8.61
CA SER A 149 -8.44 4.46 -8.21
C SER A 149 -7.55 3.82 -7.13
N LEU A 150 -6.25 4.09 -7.20
CA LEU A 150 -5.28 3.67 -6.19
C LEU A 150 -5.18 4.66 -5.03
N TRP A 151 -5.78 5.84 -5.14
CA TRP A 151 -5.63 6.88 -4.10
C TRP A 151 -6.14 6.46 -2.74
N TRP A 152 -7.13 5.58 -2.66
CA TRP A 152 -7.57 5.01 -1.39
C TRP A 152 -6.50 4.10 -0.76
N ALA A 153 -5.80 3.31 -1.57
CA ALA A 153 -4.75 2.40 -1.10
C ALA A 153 -3.45 3.14 -0.72
N VAL A 154 -3.18 4.26 -1.38
CA VAL A 154 -2.02 5.12 -1.09
C VAL A 154 -2.21 5.92 0.21
N GLY A 155 -3.43 6.35 0.51
CA GLY A 155 -3.78 7.03 1.76
C GLY A 155 -3.83 6.08 2.95
#